data_57dc768c6a7f5bbf1f6ff116a86a0f64
#
_entry.id   57dc768c6a7f5bbf1f6ff116a86a0f64
#
_cell.length_a   1.000
_cell.length_b   1.000
_cell.length_c   1.000
_cell.angle_alpha   90.00
_cell.angle_beta   90.00
_cell.angle_gamma   90.00
#
_symmetry.space_group_name_H-M   'P 1'
#
loop_
_entity.id
_entity.type
_entity.pdbx_description
1 polymer ?
#
loop_
_entity_poly.entity_id
_entity_poly.type
_entity_poly.pdbx_seq_one_letter_code
_entity_poly.pdbx_strand_id
1 'polypeptide(L)'
;DKDESILLREYSPYKVDNKNIILFFHGGGYVLNSVFTHDDMVAYFSEKLRTRIFSLDYKLAPENKFPEALENAIQAVKWLEDKNISCENISLCGDSAGGHLAASLTHHFTNEDKKIHSQFLMYPMCDPNCDSESHKIFGDKYFLTNQAMKWFWKHLQKDEIDMTDEMFNLLLINKKITANHTFIITAGFDPLHDEAEKYASLLHNMNNN
;
A
#
# COMPACT_ATOMS: atom_id res chain seq x y z
N ASP A 1 -27.80 -2.52 11.06
CA ASP A 1 -26.44 -1.98 11.11
C ASP A 1 -25.51 -3.11 10.71
N LYS A 2 -24.79 -2.96 9.57
CA LYS A 2 -23.71 -3.88 9.21
C LYS A 2 -22.62 -3.64 10.23
N ASP A 3 -22.09 -4.70 10.83
CA ASP A 3 -20.92 -4.65 11.69
C ASP A 3 -19.75 -4.12 10.85
N GLU A 4 -19.40 -2.82 11.05
CA GLU A 4 -18.33 -2.13 10.31
C GLU A 4 -16.97 -2.35 10.99
N SER A 5 -16.84 -3.37 11.84
CA SER A 5 -15.59 -3.67 12.51
C SER A 5 -14.51 -4.08 11.50
N ILE A 6 -13.36 -3.43 11.58
CA ILE A 6 -12.17 -3.76 10.81
C ILE A 6 -11.21 -4.50 11.72
N LEU A 7 -10.69 -5.63 11.27
CA LEU A 7 -9.68 -6.38 12.01
C LEU A 7 -8.30 -5.74 11.82
N LEU A 8 -7.68 -5.35 12.92
CA LEU A 8 -6.31 -4.89 12.98
C LEU A 8 -5.51 -5.84 13.89
N ARG A 9 -4.57 -6.60 13.28
CA ARG A 9 -3.77 -7.58 14.00
C ARG A 9 -2.45 -6.97 14.44
N GLU A 10 -2.19 -6.99 15.75
CA GLU A 10 -0.95 -6.50 16.34
C GLU A 10 0.09 -7.62 16.45
N TYR A 11 1.32 -7.32 16.04
CA TYR A 11 2.53 -8.11 16.25
C TYR A 11 3.46 -7.31 17.16
N SER A 12 3.67 -7.81 18.36
CA SER A 12 4.54 -7.21 19.36
C SER A 12 5.80 -8.06 19.54
N PRO A 13 6.99 -7.53 19.23
CA PRO A 13 8.24 -8.27 19.42
C PRO A 13 8.54 -8.44 20.92
N TYR A 14 9.37 -9.42 21.27
CA TYR A 14 9.80 -9.64 22.64
C TYR A 14 10.42 -8.38 23.27
N LYS A 15 11.13 -7.56 22.47
CA LYS A 15 11.70 -6.28 22.89
C LYS A 15 11.36 -5.19 21.88
N VAL A 16 10.75 -4.11 22.35
CA VAL A 16 10.46 -2.91 21.54
C VAL A 16 11.56 -1.89 21.77
N ASP A 17 12.23 -1.43 20.68
CA ASP A 17 13.37 -0.52 20.77
C ASP A 17 13.00 0.95 20.46
N ASN A 18 11.83 1.21 19.86
CA ASN A 18 11.44 2.58 19.48
C ASN A 18 9.92 2.82 19.63
N LYS A 19 9.51 4.10 19.51
CA LYS A 19 8.11 4.51 19.60
C LYS A 19 7.35 4.40 18.28
N ASN A 20 8.07 4.29 17.17
CA ASN A 20 7.46 4.19 15.84
C ASN A 20 6.83 2.81 15.69
N ILE A 21 5.77 2.78 14.93
CA ILE A 21 5.08 1.55 14.56
C ILE A 21 5.05 1.40 13.04
N ILE A 22 4.76 0.20 12.59
CA ILE A 22 4.47 -0.06 11.17
C ILE A 22 2.99 -0.42 11.04
N LEU A 23 2.29 0.23 10.11
CA LEU A 23 0.99 -0.20 9.63
C LEU A 23 1.21 -0.93 8.32
N PHE A 24 0.92 -2.24 8.33
CA PHE A 24 1.20 -3.14 7.21
C PHE A 24 -0.08 -3.49 6.45
N PHE A 25 0.01 -3.48 5.12
CA PHE A 25 -1.04 -3.87 4.20
C PHE A 25 -0.57 -5.05 3.36
N HIS A 26 -1.32 -6.15 3.37
CA HIS A 26 -0.99 -7.34 2.61
C HIS A 26 -1.23 -7.18 1.11
N GLY A 27 -0.48 -7.92 0.28
CA GLY A 27 -0.70 -8.05 -1.15
C GLY A 27 -1.89 -8.94 -1.51
N GLY A 28 -2.13 -9.12 -2.80
CA GLY A 28 -3.20 -9.97 -3.33
C GLY A 28 -4.15 -9.28 -4.29
N GLY A 29 -3.69 -8.19 -4.94
CA GLY A 29 -4.47 -7.47 -5.97
C GLY A 29 -5.78 -6.89 -5.47
N TYR A 30 -5.91 -6.62 -4.17
CA TYR A 30 -7.15 -6.21 -3.50
C TYR A 30 -8.28 -7.26 -3.49
N VAL A 31 -8.05 -8.46 -4.01
CA VAL A 31 -9.07 -9.51 -4.19
C VAL A 31 -8.76 -10.76 -3.39
N LEU A 32 -7.49 -11.01 -3.13
CA LEU A 32 -7.00 -12.23 -2.49
C LEU A 32 -6.25 -11.92 -1.20
N ASN A 33 -5.98 -12.97 -0.43
CA ASN A 33 -5.18 -12.95 0.78
C ASN A 33 -5.89 -12.31 1.99
N SER A 34 -5.17 -12.25 3.08
CA SER A 34 -5.61 -11.70 4.36
C SER A 34 -4.41 -11.48 5.28
N VAL A 35 -4.61 -10.94 6.46
CA VAL A 35 -3.58 -10.88 7.51
C VAL A 35 -2.99 -12.26 7.83
N PHE A 36 -3.79 -13.34 7.73
CA PHE A 36 -3.33 -14.70 8.03
C PHE A 36 -2.34 -15.25 6.99
N THR A 37 -2.46 -14.87 5.72
CA THR A 37 -1.55 -15.31 4.67
C THR A 37 -0.17 -14.67 4.79
N HIS A 38 -0.07 -13.54 5.48
CA HIS A 38 1.16 -12.78 5.70
C HIS A 38 1.69 -12.90 7.14
N ASP A 39 1.07 -13.73 7.97
CA ASP A 39 1.31 -13.83 9.40
C ASP A 39 2.78 -14.07 9.76
N ASP A 40 3.38 -15.12 9.19
CA ASP A 40 4.77 -15.49 9.47
C ASP A 40 5.75 -14.39 9.03
N MET A 41 5.51 -13.76 7.88
CA MET A 41 6.36 -12.69 7.36
C MET A 41 6.31 -11.45 8.24
N VAL A 42 5.09 -11.02 8.62
CA VAL A 42 4.90 -9.82 9.45
C VAL A 42 5.41 -10.05 10.87
N ALA A 43 5.19 -11.23 11.44
CA ALA A 43 5.74 -11.61 12.74
C ALA A 43 7.29 -11.60 12.72
N TYR A 44 7.89 -12.15 11.65
CA TYR A 44 9.34 -12.12 11.46
C TYR A 44 9.88 -10.67 11.36
N PHE A 45 9.22 -9.81 10.60
CA PHE A 45 9.61 -8.40 10.51
C PHE A 45 9.49 -7.70 11.87
N SER A 46 8.39 -7.89 12.60
CA SER A 46 8.21 -7.31 13.92
C SER A 46 9.37 -7.67 14.86
N GLU A 47 9.72 -8.96 14.92
CA GLU A 47 10.80 -9.44 15.80
C GLU A 47 12.18 -8.92 15.36
N LYS A 48 12.49 -8.92 14.05
CA LYS A 48 13.79 -8.47 13.53
C LYS A 48 13.99 -6.97 13.65
N LEU A 49 12.93 -6.20 13.40
CA LEU A 49 12.97 -4.73 13.50
C LEU A 49 12.76 -4.24 14.94
N ARG A 50 12.37 -5.13 15.86
CA ARG A 50 12.01 -4.79 17.24
C ARG A 50 11.00 -3.64 17.32
N THR A 51 10.04 -3.70 16.41
CA THR A 51 9.02 -2.66 16.20
C THR A 51 7.65 -3.30 16.19
N ARG A 52 6.68 -2.70 16.85
CA ARG A 52 5.29 -3.16 16.76
C ARG A 52 4.78 -2.95 15.35
N ILE A 53 4.14 -3.98 14.80
CA ILE A 53 3.49 -3.94 13.49
C ILE A 53 2.00 -4.20 13.67
N PHE A 54 1.18 -3.36 13.04
CA PHE A 54 -0.25 -3.55 12.94
C PHE A 54 -0.57 -3.92 11.49
N SER A 55 -1.14 -5.09 11.26
CA SER A 55 -1.55 -5.55 9.93
C SER A 55 -3.06 -5.41 9.79
N LEU A 56 -3.48 -4.70 8.74
CA LEU A 56 -4.89 -4.42 8.48
C LEU A 56 -5.49 -5.51 7.59
N ASP A 57 -6.58 -6.12 8.03
CA ASP A 57 -7.42 -7.00 7.23
C ASP A 57 -8.48 -6.16 6.52
N TYR A 58 -8.07 -5.44 5.48
CA TYR A 58 -8.94 -4.53 4.75
C TYR A 58 -9.94 -5.29 3.89
N LYS A 59 -11.11 -4.70 3.65
CA LYS A 59 -12.19 -5.29 2.87
C LYS A 59 -11.76 -5.45 1.41
N LEU A 60 -12.00 -6.64 0.84
CA LEU A 60 -11.57 -7.03 -0.49
C LEU A 60 -12.64 -6.76 -1.56
N ALA A 61 -12.16 -6.48 -2.77
CA ALA A 61 -12.95 -6.47 -3.99
C ALA A 61 -13.22 -7.92 -4.45
N PRO A 62 -14.23 -8.15 -5.26
CA PRO A 62 -15.16 -7.18 -5.87
C PRO A 62 -16.31 -6.73 -4.97
N GLU A 63 -16.48 -7.33 -3.77
CA GLU A 63 -17.56 -6.99 -2.84
C GLU A 63 -17.40 -5.57 -2.31
N ASN A 64 -16.16 -5.14 -2.12
CA ASN A 64 -15.81 -3.82 -1.61
C ASN A 64 -14.80 -3.17 -2.56
N LYS A 65 -15.31 -2.37 -3.49
CA LYS A 65 -14.53 -1.70 -4.52
C LYS A 65 -13.86 -0.44 -3.99
N PHE A 66 -12.96 0.14 -4.79
CA PHE A 66 -12.37 1.44 -4.49
C PHE A 66 -13.46 2.48 -4.19
N PRO A 67 -13.29 3.34 -3.15
CA PRO A 67 -12.11 3.48 -2.27
C PRO A 67 -12.20 2.70 -0.94
N GLU A 68 -13.02 1.67 -0.78
CA GLU A 68 -13.33 1.02 0.50
C GLU A 68 -12.07 0.59 1.29
N ALA A 69 -11.09 -0.06 0.63
CA ALA A 69 -9.84 -0.46 1.30
C ALA A 69 -9.05 0.75 1.83
N LEU A 70 -9.05 1.87 1.08
CA LEU A 70 -8.43 3.12 1.52
C LEU A 70 -9.17 3.72 2.72
N GLU A 71 -10.49 3.69 2.73
CA GLU A 71 -11.31 4.14 3.87
C GLU A 71 -11.03 3.30 5.11
N ASN A 72 -10.85 1.98 4.96
CA ASN A 72 -10.44 1.10 6.06
C ASN A 72 -9.04 1.46 6.59
N ALA A 73 -8.11 1.78 5.71
CA ALA A 73 -6.76 2.20 6.10
C ALA A 73 -6.77 3.55 6.85
N ILE A 74 -7.60 4.51 6.41
CA ILE A 74 -7.82 5.79 7.11
C ILE A 74 -8.40 5.56 8.51
N GLN A 75 -9.39 4.66 8.64
CA GLN A 75 -9.99 4.31 9.93
C GLN A 75 -8.97 3.65 10.87
N ALA A 76 -8.10 2.78 10.34
CA ALA A 76 -7.03 2.16 11.12
C ALA A 76 -6.05 3.21 11.68
N VAL A 77 -5.68 4.22 10.89
CA VAL A 77 -4.83 5.31 11.39
C VAL A 77 -5.55 6.15 12.44
N LYS A 78 -6.82 6.48 12.24
CA LYS A 78 -7.62 7.20 13.26
C LYS A 78 -7.67 6.43 14.58
N TRP A 79 -7.88 5.11 14.51
CA TRP A 79 -7.85 4.26 15.71
C TRP A 79 -6.48 4.28 16.40
N LEU A 80 -5.38 4.28 15.65
CA LEU A 80 -4.02 4.40 16.22
C LEU A 80 -3.81 5.78 16.86
N GLU A 81 -4.31 6.86 16.26
CA GLU A 81 -4.26 8.21 16.83
C GLU A 81 -5.04 8.27 18.16
N ASP A 82 -6.22 7.62 18.26
CA ASP A 82 -7.00 7.50 19.51
C ASP A 82 -6.24 6.71 20.60
N LYS A 83 -5.27 5.87 20.22
CA LYS A 83 -4.33 5.21 21.14
C LYS A 83 -3.08 6.03 21.41
N ASN A 84 -3.08 7.33 21.10
CA ASN A 84 -1.96 8.27 21.25
C ASN A 84 -0.72 7.92 20.40
N ILE A 85 -0.92 7.29 19.25
CA ILE A 85 0.13 7.05 18.25
C ILE A 85 -0.05 8.08 17.12
N SER A 86 0.76 9.13 17.11
CA SER A 86 0.73 10.16 16.08
C SER A 86 1.08 9.61 14.69
N CYS A 87 0.45 10.12 13.64
CA CYS A 87 0.80 9.84 12.24
C CYS A 87 2.30 9.97 11.96
N GLU A 88 2.98 10.94 12.57
CA GLU A 88 4.45 11.14 12.43
C GLU A 88 5.28 9.97 12.98
N ASN A 89 4.69 9.06 13.74
CA ASN A 89 5.32 7.85 14.27
C ASN A 89 4.85 6.59 13.52
N ILE A 90 4.03 6.72 12.47
CA ILE A 90 3.53 5.59 11.68
C ILE A 90 4.35 5.48 10.39
N SER A 91 4.94 4.31 10.18
CA SER A 91 5.49 3.90 8.88
C SER A 91 4.45 3.05 8.16
N LEU A 92 4.14 3.37 6.92
CA LEU A 92 3.25 2.57 6.08
C LEU A 92 4.07 1.55 5.31
N CYS A 93 3.64 0.31 5.29
CA CYS A 93 4.36 -0.77 4.61
C CYS A 93 3.38 -1.72 3.92
N GLY A 94 3.75 -2.24 2.77
CA GLY A 94 2.96 -3.27 2.10
C GLY A 94 3.62 -3.80 0.85
N ASP A 95 3.15 -4.96 0.40
CA ASP A 95 3.59 -5.63 -0.81
C ASP A 95 2.52 -5.57 -1.91
N SER A 96 2.91 -5.39 -3.17
CA SER A 96 2.01 -5.40 -4.33
C SER A 96 0.81 -4.44 -4.15
N ALA A 97 -0.42 -4.95 -4.10
CA ALA A 97 -1.63 -4.17 -3.77
C ALA A 97 -1.53 -3.47 -2.41
N GLY A 98 -0.90 -4.09 -1.41
CA GLY A 98 -0.66 -3.45 -0.11
C GLY A 98 0.34 -2.31 -0.21
N GLY A 99 1.34 -2.40 -1.10
CA GLY A 99 2.24 -1.30 -1.43
C GLY A 99 1.50 -0.14 -2.09
N HIS A 100 0.57 -0.44 -2.99
CA HIS A 100 -0.34 0.55 -3.57
C HIS A 100 -1.19 1.23 -2.49
N LEU A 101 -1.81 0.46 -1.60
CA LEU A 101 -2.65 1.00 -0.52
C LEU A 101 -1.86 1.91 0.43
N ALA A 102 -0.61 1.54 0.76
CA ALA A 102 0.30 2.39 1.55
C ALA A 102 0.59 3.73 0.85
N ALA A 103 0.85 3.70 -0.45
CA ALA A 103 1.08 4.90 -1.25
C ALA A 103 -0.19 5.76 -1.38
N SER A 104 -1.36 5.14 -1.66
CA SER A 104 -2.66 5.81 -1.72
C SER A 104 -2.99 6.53 -0.41
N LEU A 105 -2.75 5.88 0.72
CA LEU A 105 -2.94 6.48 2.04
C LEU A 105 -1.97 7.65 2.28
N THR A 106 -0.73 7.55 1.79
CA THR A 106 0.23 8.67 1.83
C THR A 106 -0.25 9.85 1.00
N HIS A 107 -0.82 9.61 -0.20
CA HIS A 107 -1.42 10.67 -1.02
C HIS A 107 -2.61 11.33 -0.31
N HIS A 108 -3.51 10.53 0.29
CA HIS A 108 -4.62 11.04 1.07
C HIS A 108 -4.16 11.96 2.20
N PHE A 109 -3.18 11.54 3.02
CA PHE A 109 -2.66 12.36 4.10
C PHE A 109 -1.85 13.58 3.61
N THR A 110 -1.22 13.48 2.45
CA THR A 110 -0.60 14.63 1.79
C THR A 110 -1.65 15.69 1.44
N ASN A 111 -2.85 15.29 1.01
CA ASN A 111 -3.97 16.19 0.73
C ASN A 111 -4.52 16.86 1.99
N GLU A 112 -4.35 16.24 3.15
CA GLU A 112 -4.72 16.76 4.47
C GLU A 112 -3.56 17.48 5.21
N ASP A 113 -2.40 17.69 4.57
CA ASP A 113 -1.17 18.23 5.18
C ASP A 113 -0.69 17.45 6.41
N LYS A 114 -1.08 16.18 6.53
CA LYS A 114 -0.63 15.28 7.60
C LYS A 114 0.69 14.61 7.22
N LYS A 115 1.62 14.57 8.17
CA LYS A 115 2.93 13.91 8.00
C LYS A 115 2.89 12.46 8.41
N ILE A 116 3.46 11.60 7.56
CA ILE A 116 3.73 10.18 7.82
C ILE A 116 5.23 10.00 8.07
N HIS A 117 5.60 9.12 8.99
CA HIS A 117 7.01 8.86 9.27
C HIS A 117 7.77 8.40 8.03
N SER A 118 7.30 7.35 7.38
CA SER A 118 7.88 6.82 6.15
C SER A 118 6.90 5.90 5.44
N GLN A 119 7.20 5.59 4.17
CA GLN A 119 6.56 4.49 3.46
C GLN A 119 7.61 3.52 2.88
N PHE A 120 7.33 2.23 2.98
CA PHE A 120 8.14 1.15 2.44
C PHE A 120 7.27 0.28 1.54
N LEU A 121 7.49 0.40 0.24
CA LEU A 121 6.65 -0.18 -0.81
C LEU A 121 7.40 -1.33 -1.49
N MET A 122 6.90 -2.54 -1.33
CA MET A 122 7.49 -3.73 -1.96
C MET A 122 6.75 -4.01 -3.28
N TYR A 123 7.45 -3.87 -4.39
CA TYR A 123 6.93 -4.08 -5.76
C TYR A 123 5.47 -3.60 -5.92
N PRO A 124 5.20 -2.30 -5.63
CA PRO A 124 3.82 -1.81 -5.58
C PRO A 124 3.14 -1.84 -6.95
N MET A 125 1.83 -2.14 -6.99
CA MET A 125 0.97 -1.76 -8.11
C MET A 125 0.93 -0.24 -8.19
N CYS A 126 1.01 0.37 -9.40
CA CYS A 126 0.99 1.83 -9.52
C CYS A 126 0.13 2.33 -10.69
N ASP A 127 0.02 1.55 -11.78
CA ASP A 127 -0.65 1.97 -13.02
C ASP A 127 -1.76 0.98 -13.44
N PRO A 128 -3.03 1.38 -13.37
CA PRO A 128 -4.15 0.53 -13.78
C PRO A 128 -4.19 0.25 -15.29
N ASN A 129 -3.41 0.96 -16.13
CA ASN A 129 -3.36 0.70 -17.58
C ASN A 129 -2.65 -0.61 -17.91
N CYS A 130 -1.70 -1.06 -17.09
CA CYS A 130 -0.95 -2.30 -17.29
C CYS A 130 -0.35 -2.43 -18.69
N ASP A 131 0.31 -1.38 -19.19
CA ASP A 131 0.79 -1.29 -20.58
C ASP A 131 2.30 -0.96 -20.71
N SER A 132 3.03 -0.91 -19.59
CA SER A 132 4.47 -0.69 -19.56
C SER A 132 5.26 -1.78 -20.31
N GLU A 133 6.55 -1.55 -20.56
CA GLU A 133 7.40 -2.54 -21.22
C GLU A 133 7.56 -3.80 -20.35
N SER A 134 7.71 -3.66 -19.02
CA SER A 134 7.73 -4.81 -18.11
C SER A 134 6.46 -5.64 -18.16
N HIS A 135 5.28 -5.03 -18.33
CA HIS A 135 4.02 -5.75 -18.55
C HIS A 135 4.03 -6.57 -19.84
N LYS A 136 4.67 -6.09 -20.92
CA LYS A 136 4.79 -6.82 -22.18
C LYS A 136 5.81 -7.95 -22.11
N ILE A 137 6.95 -7.71 -21.46
CA ILE A 137 8.06 -8.69 -21.39
C ILE A 137 7.79 -9.76 -20.33
N PHE A 138 7.35 -9.36 -19.14
CA PHE A 138 7.21 -10.24 -17.98
C PHE A 138 5.75 -10.65 -17.67
N GLY A 139 4.79 -10.09 -18.39
CA GLY A 139 3.36 -10.36 -18.17
C GLY A 139 2.86 -11.71 -18.71
N ASP A 140 3.75 -12.56 -19.23
CA ASP A 140 3.47 -13.95 -19.63
C ASP A 140 4.62 -14.85 -19.19
N LYS A 141 4.31 -16.10 -18.79
CA LYS A 141 5.28 -17.15 -18.39
C LYS A 141 6.02 -16.92 -17.06
N TYR A 142 5.73 -15.85 -16.35
CA TYR A 142 6.20 -15.61 -14.99
C TYR A 142 5.04 -15.78 -14.00
N PHE A 143 5.33 -15.68 -12.69
CA PHE A 143 4.33 -15.91 -11.65
C PHE A 143 3.12 -14.97 -11.77
N LEU A 144 3.36 -13.65 -11.91
CA LEU A 144 2.32 -12.65 -12.10
C LEU A 144 2.14 -12.38 -13.60
N THR A 145 0.90 -12.42 -14.07
CA THR A 145 0.62 -12.17 -15.50
C THR A 145 -0.08 -10.84 -15.71
N ASN A 146 0.11 -10.26 -16.91
CA ASN A 146 -0.60 -9.03 -17.30
C ASN A 146 -2.13 -9.23 -17.29
N GLN A 147 -2.59 -10.43 -17.69
CA GLN A 147 -4.02 -10.76 -17.63
C GLN A 147 -4.54 -10.74 -16.19
N ALA A 148 -3.78 -11.29 -15.24
CA ALA A 148 -4.13 -11.26 -13.83
C ALA A 148 -4.16 -9.83 -13.28
N MET A 149 -3.16 -8.99 -13.65
CA MET A 149 -3.13 -7.59 -13.24
C MET A 149 -4.35 -6.81 -13.72
N LYS A 150 -4.70 -6.92 -15.00
CA LYS A 150 -5.91 -6.31 -15.56
C LYS A 150 -7.18 -6.81 -14.89
N TRP A 151 -7.22 -8.09 -14.50
CA TRP A 151 -8.33 -8.68 -13.77
C TRP A 151 -8.46 -8.10 -12.36
N PHE A 152 -7.36 -7.93 -11.62
CA PHE A 152 -7.34 -7.30 -10.29
C PHE A 152 -7.84 -5.86 -10.34
N TRP A 153 -7.28 -5.03 -11.23
CA TRP A 153 -7.70 -3.64 -11.39
C TRP A 153 -9.17 -3.51 -11.76
N LYS A 154 -9.67 -4.37 -12.67
CA LYS A 154 -11.08 -4.40 -13.05
C LYS A 154 -12.01 -4.72 -11.87
N HIS A 155 -11.60 -5.59 -10.95
CA HIS A 155 -12.40 -5.94 -9.77
C HIS A 155 -12.36 -4.84 -8.72
N LEU A 156 -11.24 -4.18 -8.55
CA LEU A 156 -11.09 -3.04 -7.65
C LEU A 156 -11.86 -1.81 -8.14
N GLN A 157 -11.83 -1.53 -9.43
CA GLN A 157 -12.46 -0.36 -10.05
C GLN A 157 -13.97 -0.36 -9.84
N LYS A 158 -14.50 0.77 -9.34
CA LYS A 158 -15.94 1.00 -9.17
C LYS A 158 -16.57 1.55 -10.44
N ASP A 159 -15.99 2.61 -10.98
CA ASP A 159 -16.41 3.27 -12.22
C ASP A 159 -15.21 3.87 -12.98
N GLU A 160 -15.47 4.48 -14.15
CA GLU A 160 -14.38 5.01 -15.01
C GLU A 160 -13.67 6.22 -14.40
N ILE A 161 -14.31 6.96 -13.51
CA ILE A 161 -13.70 8.15 -12.89
C ILE A 161 -12.55 7.78 -11.96
N ASP A 162 -12.54 6.57 -11.41
CA ASP A 162 -11.44 6.07 -10.56
C ASP A 162 -10.09 6.17 -11.27
N MET A 163 -10.07 5.98 -12.60
CA MET A 163 -8.84 6.08 -13.40
C MET A 163 -8.19 7.47 -13.36
N THR A 164 -8.93 8.50 -12.95
CA THR A 164 -8.46 9.89 -12.82
C THR A 164 -8.11 10.30 -11.39
N ASP A 165 -8.30 9.39 -10.42
CA ASP A 165 -7.97 9.61 -9.02
C ASP A 165 -6.50 9.22 -8.76
N GLU A 166 -5.72 10.14 -8.16
CA GLU A 166 -4.30 9.89 -7.82
C GLU A 166 -4.11 8.83 -6.72
N MET A 167 -5.17 8.47 -5.99
CA MET A 167 -5.15 7.39 -4.99
C MET A 167 -5.50 6.03 -5.61
N PHE A 168 -6.04 6.01 -6.84
CA PHE A 168 -6.26 4.82 -7.64
C PHE A 168 -5.15 4.61 -8.67
N ASN A 169 -4.72 5.67 -9.34
CA ASN A 169 -3.60 5.68 -10.29
C ASN A 169 -2.46 6.54 -9.70
N LEU A 170 -1.50 5.90 -9.06
CA LEU A 170 -0.41 6.58 -8.36
C LEU A 170 0.46 7.43 -9.28
N LEU A 171 0.46 7.14 -10.58
CA LEU A 171 1.25 7.90 -11.56
C LEU A 171 0.66 9.30 -11.87
N LEU A 172 -0.52 9.61 -11.35
CA LEU A 172 -1.16 10.92 -11.49
C LEU A 172 -0.73 11.92 -10.42
N ILE A 173 0.04 11.49 -9.40
CA ILE A 173 0.53 12.39 -8.35
C ILE A 173 1.28 13.58 -8.98
N ASN A 174 0.95 14.79 -8.54
CA ASN A 174 1.49 16.04 -9.07
C ASN A 174 2.03 16.99 -7.99
N LYS A 175 2.15 16.51 -6.75
CA LYS A 175 2.63 17.27 -5.61
C LYS A 175 3.58 16.45 -4.74
N LYS A 176 4.41 17.18 -3.97
CA LYS A 176 5.32 16.57 -3.01
C LYS A 176 4.54 15.89 -1.89
N ILE A 177 4.85 14.62 -1.65
CA ILE A 177 4.24 13.85 -0.56
C ILE A 177 4.81 14.24 0.82
N THR A 178 4.01 14.05 1.87
CA THR A 178 4.36 14.41 3.25
C THR A 178 5.13 13.33 4.01
N ALA A 179 5.39 12.17 3.42
CA ALA A 179 6.25 11.15 4.02
C ALA A 179 7.70 11.62 4.09
N ASN A 180 8.34 11.50 5.26
CA ASN A 180 9.73 11.94 5.44
C ASN A 180 10.72 11.09 4.60
N HIS A 181 10.43 9.79 4.45
CA HIS A 181 11.25 8.85 3.69
C HIS A 181 10.36 7.92 2.88
N THR A 182 10.76 7.64 1.65
CA THR A 182 10.12 6.64 0.78
C THR A 182 11.16 5.65 0.32
N PHE A 183 10.87 4.36 0.51
CA PHE A 183 11.64 3.24 0.02
C PHE A 183 10.78 2.41 -0.90
N ILE A 184 11.25 2.15 -2.11
CA ILE A 184 10.56 1.31 -3.10
C ILE A 184 11.53 0.20 -3.50
N ILE A 185 11.08 -1.05 -3.38
CA ILE A 185 11.81 -2.23 -3.86
C ILE A 185 11.05 -2.78 -5.06
N THR A 186 11.77 -3.04 -6.15
CA THR A 186 11.24 -3.68 -7.36
C THR A 186 11.84 -5.07 -7.53
N ALA A 187 11.12 -5.96 -8.21
CA ALA A 187 11.63 -7.26 -8.63
C ALA A 187 12.00 -7.22 -10.12
N GLY A 188 13.13 -7.85 -10.51
CA GLY A 188 13.69 -7.71 -11.84
C GLY A 188 12.90 -8.40 -12.96
N PHE A 189 12.07 -9.41 -12.64
CA PHE A 189 11.25 -10.17 -13.60
C PHE A 189 9.76 -10.05 -13.26
N ASP A 190 9.31 -8.82 -13.03
CA ASP A 190 7.97 -8.51 -12.55
C ASP A 190 7.30 -7.54 -13.53
N PRO A 191 6.06 -7.78 -13.97
CA PRO A 191 5.31 -6.81 -14.77
C PRO A 191 5.16 -5.44 -14.09
N LEU A 192 5.18 -5.37 -12.74
CA LEU A 192 5.07 -4.11 -11.99
C LEU A 192 6.36 -3.30 -11.91
N HIS A 193 7.48 -3.80 -12.48
CA HIS A 193 8.80 -3.18 -12.36
C HIS A 193 8.82 -1.72 -12.83
N ASP A 194 8.44 -1.48 -14.09
CA ASP A 194 8.56 -0.16 -14.71
C ASP A 194 7.61 0.88 -14.11
N GLU A 195 6.40 0.47 -13.72
CA GLU A 195 5.44 1.39 -13.10
C GLU A 195 5.91 1.83 -11.70
N ALA A 196 6.52 0.93 -10.94
CA ALA A 196 7.11 1.24 -9.64
C ALA A 196 8.34 2.16 -9.77
N GLU A 197 9.21 1.94 -10.76
CA GLU A 197 10.33 2.85 -11.07
C GLU A 197 9.85 4.22 -11.55
N LYS A 198 8.81 4.26 -12.37
CA LYS A 198 8.20 5.52 -12.82
C LYS A 198 7.62 6.30 -11.64
N TYR A 199 6.92 5.62 -10.72
CA TYR A 199 6.42 6.25 -9.51
C TYR A 199 7.55 6.79 -8.64
N ALA A 200 8.62 6.01 -8.41
CA ALA A 200 9.81 6.45 -7.68
C ALA A 200 10.43 7.71 -8.31
N SER A 201 10.54 7.74 -9.65
CA SER A 201 11.07 8.87 -10.40
C SER A 201 10.19 10.13 -10.26
N LEU A 202 8.87 9.99 -10.29
CA LEU A 202 7.93 11.09 -10.06
C LEU A 202 8.14 11.69 -8.66
N LEU A 203 8.19 10.86 -7.61
CA LEU A 203 8.41 11.32 -6.24
C LEU A 203 9.77 12.00 -6.06
N HIS A 204 10.83 11.45 -6.68
CA HIS A 204 12.17 12.05 -6.64
C HIS A 204 12.18 13.45 -7.27
N ASN A 205 11.59 13.61 -8.43
CA ASN A 205 11.53 14.89 -9.13
C ASN A 205 10.76 15.96 -8.35
N MET A 206 9.67 15.59 -7.68
CA MET A 206 8.88 16.50 -6.84
C MET A 206 9.60 16.91 -5.56
N ASN A 207 10.52 16.09 -5.05
CA ASN A 207 11.31 16.41 -3.86
C ASN A 207 12.49 17.33 -4.14
N ASN A 208 12.93 17.46 -5.40
CA ASN A 208 14.05 18.28 -5.83
C ASN A 208 13.63 19.67 -6.35
N ASN A 209 12.34 19.93 -6.44
CA ASN A 209 11.74 21.24 -6.74
C ASN A 209 11.18 21.86 -5.47
#